data_e75f835c39b6fceb5774e7da04b0ae97
#
_entry.id   e75f835c39b6fceb5774e7da04b0ae97
#
_cell.length_a   1.000
_cell.length_b   1.000
_cell.length_c   1.000
_cell.angle_alpha   90.00
_cell.angle_beta   90.00
_cell.angle_gamma   90.00
#
_symmetry.space_group_name_H-M   'P 1'
#
loop_
_entity.id
_entity.type
_entity.pdbx_description
1 polymer ?
#
loop_
_entity_poly.entity_id
_entity_poly.type
_entity_poly.pdbx_seq_one_letter_code
_entity_poly.pdbx_strand_id
1 'polypeptide(L)'
;MQYICKYQSPLGGITVSADGNSLTGLWFDGQKYFAATLPAAHEEKQLPVFDQTQRWLDCYFSGKNPGFTPPLGPEGSPFRQAVWEILLQIPYGETITYKDIAEEIARQQGKQTMSAQAIGGAVGHNPISIIIPC
;
A
#
# COMPACT_ATOMS: atom_id res chain seq x y z
N MET A 1 -4.72 -16.91 8.93
CA MET A 1 -5.06 -15.90 9.97
C MET A 1 -4.40 -14.58 9.64
N GLN A 2 -5.14 -13.49 9.72
CA GLN A 2 -4.59 -12.15 9.60
C GLN A 2 -4.34 -11.57 10.99
N TYR A 3 -3.30 -10.77 11.10
CA TYR A 3 -2.90 -10.11 12.34
C TYR A 3 -2.88 -8.60 12.15
N ILE A 4 -3.10 -7.85 13.21
CA ILE A 4 -3.06 -6.39 13.16
C ILE A 4 -2.18 -5.83 14.27
N CYS A 5 -1.69 -4.62 14.06
CA CYS A 5 -1.17 -3.76 15.11
C CYS A 5 -1.61 -2.32 14.86
N LYS A 6 -1.51 -1.51 15.89
CA LYS A 6 -1.87 -0.09 15.83
C LYS A 6 -0.61 0.76 15.88
N TYR A 7 -0.62 1.87 15.16
CA TYR A 7 0.47 2.84 15.14
C TYR A 7 -0.12 4.24 15.27
N GLN A 8 0.43 5.05 16.16
CA GLN A 8 0.00 6.44 16.31
C GLN A 8 0.95 7.35 15.54
N SER A 9 0.46 7.93 14.45
CA SER A 9 1.21 8.84 13.61
C SER A 9 0.89 10.31 13.96
N PRO A 10 1.72 11.27 13.50
CA PRO A 10 1.38 12.70 13.62
C PRO A 10 0.07 13.08 12.94
N LEU A 11 -0.41 12.28 12.00
CA LEU A 11 -1.64 12.53 11.25
C LEU A 11 -2.83 11.72 11.77
N GLY A 12 -2.66 10.95 12.86
CA GLY A 12 -3.71 10.15 13.45
C GLY A 12 -3.36 8.67 13.53
N GLY A 13 -4.31 7.87 14.00
CA GLY A 13 -4.13 6.43 14.18
C GLY A 13 -4.04 5.70 12.85
N ILE A 14 -3.19 4.69 12.81
CA ILE A 14 -3.00 3.80 11.67
C ILE A 14 -3.20 2.37 12.13
N THR A 15 -3.93 1.58 11.34
CA THR A 15 -4.07 0.13 11.53
C THR A 15 -3.25 -0.57 10.45
N VAL A 16 -2.40 -1.49 10.88
CA VAL A 16 -1.54 -2.28 9.98
C VAL A 16 -1.95 -3.74 10.08
N SER A 17 -2.06 -4.42 8.94
CA SER A 17 -2.36 -5.86 8.92
C SER A 17 -1.27 -6.65 8.20
N ALA A 18 -1.16 -7.93 8.55
CA ALA A 18 -0.19 -8.85 7.96
C ALA A 18 -0.72 -10.28 8.03
N ASP A 19 -0.22 -11.14 7.13
CA ASP A 19 -0.57 -12.56 7.10
C ASP A 19 0.37 -13.44 7.94
N GLY A 20 1.33 -12.83 8.61
CA GLY A 20 2.39 -13.51 9.37
C GLY A 20 3.78 -13.19 8.84
N ASN A 21 3.92 -13.00 7.55
CA ASN A 21 5.20 -12.76 6.88
C ASN A 21 5.24 -11.44 6.11
N SER A 22 4.11 -11.01 5.55
CA SER A 22 4.02 -9.86 4.67
C SER A 22 2.89 -8.93 5.10
N LEU A 23 3.06 -7.63 4.85
CA LEU A 23 1.99 -6.66 5.06
C LEU A 23 0.88 -6.87 4.04
N THR A 24 -0.36 -6.92 4.51
CA THR A 24 -1.55 -7.02 3.67
C THR A 24 -2.37 -5.73 3.68
N GLY A 25 -2.15 -4.86 4.64
CA GLY A 25 -2.86 -3.60 4.72
C GLY A 25 -2.19 -2.59 5.63
N LEU A 26 -2.44 -1.32 5.32
CA LEU A 26 -2.06 -0.18 6.15
C LEU A 26 -3.03 0.94 5.85
N TRP A 27 -3.84 1.33 6.84
CA TRP A 27 -4.89 2.33 6.66
C TRP A 27 -4.85 3.35 7.77
N PHE A 28 -5.11 4.62 7.42
CA PHE A 28 -5.49 5.61 8.43
C PHE A 28 -6.89 5.27 8.94
N ASP A 29 -7.08 5.36 10.24
CA ASP A 29 -8.39 5.15 10.83
C ASP A 29 -9.38 6.18 10.24
N GLY A 30 -10.51 5.71 9.76
CA GLY A 30 -11.52 6.56 9.16
C GLY A 30 -11.34 6.90 7.67
N GLN A 31 -10.27 6.43 7.03
CA GLN A 31 -10.14 6.67 5.58
C GLN A 31 -11.15 5.86 4.77
N LYS A 32 -11.40 6.29 3.53
CA LYS A 32 -12.24 5.55 2.59
C LYS A 32 -11.63 4.17 2.35
N TYR A 33 -12.47 3.13 2.33
CA TYR A 33 -12.05 1.72 2.21
C TYR A 33 -11.18 1.25 3.37
N PHE A 34 -11.30 1.89 4.55
CA PHE A 34 -10.60 1.43 5.75
C PHE A 34 -10.81 -0.06 5.98
N ALA A 35 -9.70 -0.79 6.17
CA ALA A 35 -9.70 -2.22 6.44
C ALA A 35 -10.48 -3.06 5.42
N ALA A 36 -10.62 -2.58 4.17
CA ALA A 36 -11.45 -3.25 3.15
C ALA A 36 -11.00 -4.68 2.86
N THR A 37 -9.71 -4.98 2.95
CA THR A 37 -9.16 -6.31 2.69
C THR A 37 -8.92 -7.12 3.97
N LEU A 38 -9.24 -6.57 5.15
CA LEU A 38 -9.03 -7.26 6.42
C LEU A 38 -10.22 -8.17 6.72
N PRO A 39 -10.01 -9.50 6.90
CA PRO A 39 -11.09 -10.39 7.32
C PRO A 39 -11.63 -9.99 8.69
N ALA A 40 -12.90 -10.28 8.95
CA ALA A 40 -13.52 -10.04 10.25
C ALA A 40 -12.80 -10.82 11.36
N ALA A 41 -12.34 -12.03 11.06
CA ALA A 41 -11.58 -12.85 12.00
C ALA A 41 -10.10 -12.50 11.88
N HIS A 42 -9.57 -11.76 12.84
CA HIS A 42 -8.16 -11.39 12.92
C HIS A 42 -7.75 -11.23 14.39
N GLU A 43 -6.45 -11.20 14.65
CA GLU A 43 -5.92 -11.04 16.00
C GLU A 43 -4.95 -9.86 16.05
N GLU A 44 -4.93 -9.17 17.18
CA GLU A 44 -3.88 -8.18 17.47
C GLU A 44 -2.68 -8.93 18.03
N LYS A 45 -1.52 -8.77 17.37
CA LYS A 45 -0.30 -9.50 17.73
C LYS A 45 0.91 -8.75 17.22
N GLN A 46 2.00 -8.80 17.99
CA GLN A 46 3.29 -8.24 17.55
C GLN A 46 4.02 -9.27 16.68
N LEU A 47 4.43 -8.83 15.49
CA LEU A 47 5.15 -9.65 14.52
C LEU A 47 6.42 -8.94 14.07
N PRO A 48 7.46 -9.69 13.62
CA PRO A 48 8.67 -9.04 13.09
C PRO A 48 8.39 -8.06 11.94
N VAL A 49 7.45 -8.38 11.05
CA VAL A 49 7.09 -7.47 9.95
C VAL A 49 6.47 -6.18 10.48
N PHE A 50 5.80 -6.20 11.61
CA PHE A 50 5.26 -4.99 12.24
C PHE A 50 6.39 -4.14 12.83
N ASP A 51 7.43 -4.74 13.41
CA ASP A 51 8.60 -4.00 13.88
C ASP A 51 9.28 -3.27 12.72
N GLN A 52 9.45 -3.92 11.59
CA GLN A 52 9.99 -3.30 10.37
C GLN A 52 9.11 -2.15 9.89
N THR A 53 7.79 -2.34 9.89
CA THR A 53 6.84 -1.33 9.47
C THR A 53 6.85 -0.12 10.39
N GLN A 54 6.94 -0.32 11.69
CA GLN A 54 7.02 0.77 12.66
C GLN A 54 8.29 1.60 12.43
N ARG A 55 9.43 0.97 12.18
CA ARG A 55 10.68 1.68 11.85
C ARG A 55 10.55 2.45 10.53
N TRP A 56 9.88 1.85 9.54
CA TRP A 56 9.63 2.51 8.26
C TRP A 56 8.78 3.78 8.47
N LEU A 57 7.69 3.66 9.22
CA LEU A 57 6.80 4.77 9.50
C LEU A 57 7.48 5.87 10.34
N ASP A 58 8.30 5.48 11.32
CA ASP A 58 9.06 6.44 12.13
C ASP A 58 10.00 7.26 11.25
N CYS A 59 10.71 6.63 10.33
CA CYS A 59 11.56 7.33 9.36
C CYS A 59 10.74 8.25 8.46
N TYR A 60 9.66 7.73 7.90
CA TYR A 60 8.81 8.48 6.97
C TYR A 60 8.28 9.76 7.62
N PHE A 61 7.69 9.65 8.81
CA PHE A 61 7.11 10.79 9.52
C PHE A 61 8.15 11.72 10.13
N SER A 62 9.42 11.31 10.18
CA SER A 62 10.51 12.21 10.57
C SER A 62 11.07 12.99 9.38
N GLY A 63 10.51 12.81 8.18
CA GLY A 63 10.95 13.50 6.98
C GLY A 63 12.14 12.86 6.28
N LYS A 64 12.47 11.61 6.61
CA LYS A 64 13.60 10.89 6.02
C LYS A 64 13.11 9.80 5.08
N ASN A 65 13.89 9.52 4.03
CA ASN A 65 13.66 8.37 3.18
C ASN A 65 13.97 7.10 3.98
N PRO A 66 13.00 6.19 4.19
CA PRO A 66 13.26 4.96 4.96
C PRO A 66 14.37 4.08 4.37
N GLY A 67 14.50 4.05 3.03
CA GLY A 67 15.58 3.31 2.38
C GLY A 67 15.39 1.80 2.29
N PHE A 68 14.26 1.30 2.77
CA PHE A 68 13.89 -0.13 2.68
C PHE A 68 12.38 -0.25 2.58
N THR A 69 11.89 -1.42 2.19
CA THR A 69 10.46 -1.71 2.12
C THR A 69 10.19 -3.02 2.87
N PRO A 70 9.26 -3.04 3.84
CA PRO A 70 8.86 -4.30 4.47
C PRO A 70 8.28 -5.26 3.42
N PRO A 71 8.27 -6.58 3.68
CA PRO A 71 7.62 -7.52 2.75
C PRO A 71 6.15 -7.16 2.56
N LEU A 72 5.70 -7.06 1.31
CA LEU A 72 4.34 -6.66 0.95
C LEU A 72 3.61 -7.81 0.27
N GLY A 73 2.35 -8.03 0.65
CA GLY A 73 1.47 -9.02 0.05
C GLY A 73 0.04 -8.49 -0.06
N PRO A 74 -0.19 -7.36 -0.77
CA PRO A 74 -1.53 -6.80 -0.89
C PRO A 74 -2.43 -7.72 -1.71
N GLU A 75 -3.68 -7.87 -1.28
CA GLU A 75 -4.69 -8.62 -2.02
C GLU A 75 -5.41 -7.74 -3.02
N GLY A 76 -5.59 -8.26 -4.23
CA GLY A 76 -6.29 -7.56 -5.29
C GLY A 76 -6.23 -8.31 -6.60
N SER A 77 -6.96 -7.83 -7.59
CA SER A 77 -6.96 -8.41 -8.94
C SER A 77 -5.57 -8.29 -9.58
N PRO A 78 -5.27 -9.11 -10.61
CA PRO A 78 -4.00 -8.96 -11.34
C PRO A 78 -3.79 -7.54 -11.89
N PHE A 79 -4.85 -6.88 -12.34
CA PHE A 79 -4.78 -5.50 -12.80
C PHE A 79 -4.36 -4.54 -11.68
N ARG A 80 -5.00 -4.65 -10.51
CA ARG A 80 -4.64 -3.81 -9.34
C ARG A 80 -3.22 -4.08 -8.88
N GLN A 81 -2.81 -5.34 -8.83
CA GLN A 81 -1.43 -5.72 -8.48
C GLN A 81 -0.42 -5.05 -9.41
N ALA A 82 -0.70 -5.05 -10.73
CA ALA A 82 0.20 -4.43 -11.70
C ALA A 82 0.30 -2.92 -11.48
N VAL A 83 -0.81 -2.24 -11.18
CA VAL A 83 -0.81 -0.80 -10.87
C VAL A 83 0.00 -0.53 -9.61
N TRP A 84 -0.22 -1.29 -8.55
CA TRP A 84 0.51 -1.09 -7.27
C TRP A 84 2.01 -1.34 -7.43
N GLU A 85 2.40 -2.31 -8.26
CA GLU A 85 3.79 -2.59 -8.58
C GLU A 85 4.48 -1.36 -9.20
N ILE A 86 3.78 -0.68 -10.13
CA ILE A 86 4.29 0.55 -10.75
C ILE A 86 4.43 1.65 -9.70
N LEU A 87 3.46 1.80 -8.81
CA LEU A 87 3.52 2.80 -7.74
C LEU A 87 4.72 2.57 -6.83
N LEU A 88 5.05 1.31 -6.53
CA LEU A 88 6.22 0.97 -5.70
C LEU A 88 7.56 1.36 -6.33
N GLN A 89 7.60 1.55 -7.65
CA GLN A 89 8.82 1.93 -8.35
C GLN A 89 9.05 3.44 -8.36
N ILE A 90 8.10 4.25 -7.86
CA ILE A 90 8.26 5.70 -7.79
C ILE A 90 9.32 6.02 -6.72
N PRO A 91 10.42 6.71 -7.08
CA PRO A 91 11.42 7.11 -6.09
C PRO A 91 10.83 8.07 -5.04
N TYR A 92 11.38 8.02 -3.84
CA TYR A 92 10.98 8.90 -2.75
C TYR A 92 11.05 10.37 -3.18
N GLY A 93 9.97 11.10 -2.95
CA GLY A 93 9.88 12.52 -3.29
C GLY A 93 9.50 12.81 -4.74
N GLU A 94 9.28 11.78 -5.57
CA GLU A 94 8.84 11.94 -6.95
C GLU A 94 7.36 11.59 -7.10
N THR A 95 6.79 11.96 -8.25
CA THR A 95 5.38 11.73 -8.56
C THR A 95 5.23 11.07 -9.94
N ILE A 96 4.07 10.46 -10.16
CA ILE A 96 3.69 9.89 -11.44
C ILE A 96 2.22 10.24 -11.72
N THR A 97 1.86 10.42 -12.98
CA THR A 97 0.48 10.72 -13.35
C THR A 97 -0.29 9.44 -13.64
N TYR A 98 -1.62 9.50 -13.55
CA TYR A 98 -2.48 8.37 -13.97
C TYR A 98 -2.26 8.02 -15.44
N LYS A 99 -1.98 9.03 -16.28
CA LYS A 99 -1.67 8.81 -17.69
C LYS A 99 -0.41 7.97 -17.86
N ASP A 100 0.65 8.28 -17.10
CA ASP A 100 1.91 7.52 -17.15
C ASP A 100 1.69 6.08 -16.71
N ILE A 101 0.90 5.86 -15.66
CA ILE A 101 0.55 4.51 -15.18
C ILE A 101 -0.23 3.77 -16.27
N ALA A 102 -1.23 4.42 -16.87
CA ALA A 102 -2.04 3.83 -17.92
C ALA A 102 -1.20 3.41 -19.12
N GLU A 103 -0.27 4.24 -19.54
CA GLU A 103 0.65 3.94 -20.65
C GLU A 103 1.51 2.72 -20.34
N GLU A 104 2.07 2.63 -19.13
CA GLU A 104 2.89 1.50 -18.73
C GLU A 104 2.09 0.20 -18.65
N ILE A 105 0.87 0.23 -18.11
CA ILE A 105 0.00 -0.95 -18.06
C ILE A 105 -0.38 -1.40 -19.46
N ALA A 106 -0.73 -0.45 -20.35
CA ALA A 106 -1.06 -0.75 -21.76
C ALA A 106 0.11 -1.43 -22.44
N ARG A 107 1.32 -0.93 -22.23
CA ARG A 107 2.55 -1.50 -22.77
C ARG A 107 2.77 -2.94 -22.27
N GLN A 108 2.61 -3.17 -20.97
CA GLN A 108 2.80 -4.50 -20.37
C GLN A 108 1.78 -5.52 -20.91
N GLN A 109 0.56 -5.07 -21.21
CA GLN A 109 -0.52 -5.95 -21.67
C GLN A 109 -0.63 -6.00 -23.19
N GLY A 110 0.24 -5.30 -23.93
CA GLY A 110 0.20 -5.27 -25.38
C GLY A 110 -1.01 -4.53 -25.95
N LYS A 111 -1.60 -3.60 -25.19
CA LYS A 111 -2.74 -2.78 -25.59
C LYS A 111 -2.28 -1.39 -25.98
N GLN A 112 -3.08 -0.70 -26.81
CA GLN A 112 -2.77 0.66 -27.22
C GLN A 112 -3.13 1.69 -26.14
N THR A 113 -4.19 1.44 -25.39
CA THR A 113 -4.68 2.36 -24.37
C THR A 113 -5.19 1.62 -23.14
N MET A 114 -5.28 2.34 -22.04
CA MET A 114 -5.87 1.87 -20.79
C MET A 114 -6.69 3.00 -20.19
N SER A 115 -7.83 2.66 -19.59
CA SER A 115 -8.75 3.63 -19.00
C SER A 115 -8.11 4.31 -17.77
N ALA A 116 -8.07 5.64 -17.78
CA ALA A 116 -7.66 6.42 -16.61
C ALA A 116 -8.59 6.18 -15.42
N GLN A 117 -9.87 5.92 -15.68
CA GLN A 117 -10.84 5.61 -14.61
C GLN A 117 -10.50 4.28 -13.93
N ALA A 118 -10.10 3.25 -14.69
CA ALA A 118 -9.67 1.97 -14.13
C ALA A 118 -8.41 2.13 -13.29
N ILE A 119 -7.45 2.94 -13.76
CA ILE A 119 -6.23 3.25 -13.00
C ILE A 119 -6.59 3.96 -11.69
N GLY A 120 -7.44 4.98 -11.75
CA GLY A 120 -7.91 5.71 -10.57
C GLY A 120 -8.58 4.81 -9.55
N GLY A 121 -9.39 3.85 -10.02
CA GLY A 121 -10.01 2.85 -9.15
C GLY A 121 -8.98 1.97 -8.44
N ALA A 122 -7.97 1.50 -9.17
CA ALA A 122 -6.89 0.69 -8.59
C ALA A 122 -6.09 1.48 -7.55
N VAL A 123 -5.73 2.73 -7.85
CA VAL A 123 -5.00 3.60 -6.94
C VAL A 123 -5.83 3.89 -5.68
N GLY A 124 -7.13 4.16 -5.85
CA GLY A 124 -8.03 4.46 -4.73
C GLY A 124 -8.27 3.28 -3.81
N HIS A 125 -8.12 2.05 -4.29
CA HIS A 125 -8.28 0.82 -3.50
C HIS A 125 -6.94 0.26 -2.99
N ASN A 126 -5.86 1.02 -3.07
CA ASN A 126 -4.56 0.63 -2.52
C ASN A 126 -4.72 0.26 -1.04
N PRO A 127 -4.48 -1.02 -0.65
CA PRO A 127 -4.69 -1.45 0.73
C PRO A 127 -3.52 -1.12 1.66
N ILE A 128 -2.38 -0.68 1.13
CA ILE A 128 -1.19 -0.36 1.91
C ILE A 128 -0.82 1.10 1.65
N SER A 129 -1.58 2.00 2.28
CA SER A 129 -1.37 3.44 2.15
C SER A 129 0.05 3.84 2.58
N ILE A 130 0.58 4.90 2.02
CA ILE A 130 1.89 5.48 2.31
C ILE A 130 3.03 4.63 1.74
N ILE A 131 3.14 3.35 2.13
CA ILE A 131 4.25 2.48 1.67
C ILE A 131 4.12 2.21 0.18
N ILE A 132 2.90 1.90 -0.29
CA ILE A 132 2.60 1.97 -1.72
C ILE A 132 2.14 3.39 -1.99
N PRO A 133 2.97 4.24 -2.59
CA PRO A 133 2.64 5.66 -2.75
C PRO A 133 1.52 5.88 -3.75
N CYS A 134 0.87 7.05 -3.68
CA CYS A 134 -0.14 7.45 -4.65
C CYS A 134 -0.07 8.94 -4.99
#